data_09d07ca44eef0b7b3ce23ac1df680a69
#
_entry.id   09d07ca44eef0b7b3ce23ac1df680a69
#
_cell.length_a   1.000
_cell.length_b   1.000
_cell.length_c   1.000
_cell.angle_alpha   90.00
_cell.angle_beta   90.00
_cell.angle_gamma   90.00
#
_symmetry.space_group_name_H-M   'P 1'
#
loop_
_entity.id
_entity.type
_entity.pdbx_description
1 polymer ?
#
loop_
_entity_poly.entity_id
_entity_poly.type
_entity_poly.pdbx_seq_one_letter_code
_entity_poly.pdbx_strand_id
1 'polypeptide(L)'
;MNNVQVLQQPVTPSTCNKPIELYIFIDPLDERAHAMQLTLRRLQVEYGHYFTCRYVLSTELSSLNCMTNRMKGCVSGAELDITHPALPSIAIKAAELQGKRAGFRYLNKVQEVATLKLRNINSHATLIEIAKLVDLDMTEFMIDFGSKEAARSFQSDLYLTREMEVEEVPSIVFFNECIEDE
;
A
#
# COMPACT_ATOMS: atom_id res chain seq x y z
N MET A 1 21.78 3.04 -14.33
CA MET A 1 21.25 3.43 -15.68
C MET A 1 20.05 2.55 -15.91
N ASN A 2 18.85 3.06 -15.64
CA ASN A 2 17.60 2.30 -15.73
C ASN A 2 17.12 2.30 -17.17
N ASN A 3 17.15 1.14 -17.81
CA ASN A 3 16.58 0.93 -19.13
C ASN A 3 15.05 0.88 -19.02
N VAL A 4 14.39 2.01 -19.26
CA VAL A 4 12.96 2.03 -19.58
C VAL A 4 12.84 1.68 -21.06
N GLN A 5 12.52 0.44 -21.38
CA GLN A 5 12.10 0.08 -22.73
C GLN A 5 10.66 0.54 -22.93
N VAL A 6 10.51 1.68 -23.59
CA VAL A 6 9.21 2.13 -24.11
C VAL A 6 8.97 1.41 -25.43
N LEU A 7 8.18 0.36 -25.41
CA LEU A 7 7.66 -0.25 -26.64
C LEU A 7 6.58 0.70 -27.22
N GLN A 8 6.98 1.56 -28.14
CA GLN A 8 6.05 2.36 -28.94
C GLN A 8 5.45 1.48 -30.03
N GLN A 9 4.31 0.87 -29.77
CA GLN A 9 3.39 0.46 -30.84
C GLN A 9 2.31 1.55 -30.98
N PRO A 10 1.92 1.95 -32.20
CA PRO A 10 0.81 2.87 -32.40
C PRO A 10 -0.47 2.20 -31.94
N VAL A 11 -1.00 2.63 -30.81
CA VAL A 11 -2.29 2.19 -30.30
C VAL A 11 -3.35 2.76 -31.24
N THR A 12 -3.90 1.92 -32.12
CA THR A 12 -5.17 2.23 -32.78
C THR A 12 -6.22 2.38 -31.67
N PRO A 13 -7.08 3.42 -31.70
CA PRO A 13 -8.11 3.58 -30.69
C PRO A 13 -9.10 2.41 -30.79
N SER A 14 -8.90 1.38 -29.97
CA SER A 14 -9.90 0.33 -29.78
C SER A 14 -11.10 0.97 -29.10
N THR A 15 -12.30 0.66 -29.58
CA THR A 15 -13.60 1.15 -29.10
C THR A 15 -13.97 0.64 -27.69
N CYS A 16 -13.01 0.20 -26.91
CA CYS A 16 -13.23 -0.26 -25.56
C CYS A 16 -13.35 0.92 -24.60
N ASN A 17 -14.54 1.10 -24.05
CA ASN A 17 -14.91 2.21 -23.17
C ASN A 17 -14.66 1.88 -21.68
N LYS A 18 -13.91 0.81 -21.38
CA LYS A 18 -13.58 0.42 -20.01
C LYS A 18 -12.24 1.05 -19.60
N PRO A 19 -12.17 1.63 -18.38
CA PRO A 19 -10.91 2.17 -17.88
C PRO A 19 -9.90 1.05 -17.63
N ILE A 20 -8.63 1.33 -17.89
CA ILE A 20 -7.51 0.42 -17.55
C ILE A 20 -7.41 0.30 -16.03
N GLU A 21 -7.29 -0.91 -15.51
CA GLU A 21 -7.04 -1.12 -14.10
C GLU A 21 -5.54 -1.16 -13.81
N LEU A 22 -5.08 -0.27 -12.91
CA LEU A 22 -3.70 -0.22 -12.44
C LEU A 22 -3.64 -0.81 -11.03
N TYR A 23 -2.95 -1.94 -10.88
CA TYR A 23 -2.59 -2.50 -9.58
C TYR A 23 -1.23 -1.97 -9.18
N ILE A 24 -1.18 -1.23 -8.09
CA ILE A 24 -0.02 -0.47 -7.62
C ILE A 24 0.47 -1.14 -6.34
N PHE A 25 1.55 -1.92 -6.47
CA PHE A 25 2.16 -2.64 -5.36
C PHE A 25 3.19 -1.75 -4.67
N ILE A 26 2.99 -1.50 -3.38
CA ILE A 26 3.83 -0.59 -2.61
C ILE A 26 4.14 -1.11 -1.21
N ASP A 27 5.35 -0.84 -0.74
CA ASP A 27 5.62 -0.77 0.69
C ASP A 27 5.28 0.64 1.17
N PRO A 28 4.38 0.79 2.15
CA PRO A 28 3.98 2.12 2.63
C PRO A 28 5.12 2.92 3.26
N LEU A 29 6.25 2.27 3.59
CA LEU A 29 7.41 2.93 4.21
C LEU A 29 8.53 3.23 3.20
N ASP A 30 8.36 2.86 1.93
CA ASP A 30 9.34 3.14 0.87
C ASP A 30 9.14 4.55 0.30
N GLU A 31 10.20 5.37 0.37
CA GLU A 31 10.21 6.73 -0.19
C GLU A 31 9.95 6.76 -1.71
N ARG A 32 10.37 5.70 -2.45
CA ARG A 32 10.12 5.55 -3.88
C ARG A 32 8.62 5.37 -4.17
N ALA A 33 7.92 4.61 -3.30
CA ALA A 33 6.48 4.43 -3.38
C ALA A 33 5.74 5.76 -3.20
N HIS A 34 6.16 6.59 -2.26
CA HIS A 34 5.59 7.91 -2.05
C HIS A 34 5.76 8.82 -3.28
N ALA A 35 6.97 8.88 -3.85
CA ALA A 35 7.25 9.66 -5.07
C ALA A 35 6.39 9.18 -6.26
N MET A 36 6.25 7.87 -6.43
CA MET A 36 5.39 7.26 -7.46
C MET A 36 3.92 7.64 -7.27
N GLN A 37 3.40 7.59 -6.05
CA GLN A 37 2.02 7.98 -5.75
C GLN A 37 1.73 9.45 -6.07
N LEU A 38 2.66 10.35 -5.77
CA LEU A 38 2.52 11.78 -6.13
C LEU A 38 2.41 11.96 -7.65
N THR A 39 3.16 11.19 -8.42
CA THR A 39 3.11 11.20 -9.89
C THR A 39 1.78 10.64 -10.39
N LEU A 40 1.34 9.48 -9.88
CA LEU A 40 0.06 8.87 -10.25
C LEU A 40 -1.12 9.78 -9.92
N ARG A 41 -1.07 10.49 -8.79
CA ARG A 41 -2.11 11.46 -8.41
C ARG A 41 -2.23 12.60 -9.43
N ARG A 42 -1.11 13.11 -9.95
CA ARG A 42 -1.13 14.13 -11.01
C ARG A 42 -1.76 13.58 -12.29
N LEU A 43 -1.38 12.37 -12.69
CA LEU A 43 -1.96 11.69 -13.83
C LEU A 43 -3.46 11.42 -13.66
N GLN A 44 -3.92 11.05 -12.45
CA GLN A 44 -5.34 10.86 -12.17
C GLN A 44 -6.17 12.13 -12.32
N VAL A 45 -5.61 13.30 -12.00
CA VAL A 45 -6.31 14.58 -12.20
C VAL A 45 -6.54 14.85 -13.68
N GLU A 46 -5.58 14.52 -14.54
CA GLU A 46 -5.63 14.80 -15.96
C GLU A 46 -6.27 13.67 -16.78
N TYR A 47 -5.99 12.42 -16.44
CA TYR A 47 -6.35 11.22 -17.21
C TYR A 47 -7.20 10.21 -16.43
N GLY A 48 -7.75 10.57 -15.27
CA GLY A 48 -8.44 9.64 -14.38
C GLY A 48 -9.70 8.98 -14.94
N HIS A 49 -10.20 9.43 -16.09
CA HIS A 49 -11.30 8.76 -16.79
C HIS A 49 -10.84 7.57 -17.66
N TYR A 50 -9.52 7.45 -17.93
CA TYR A 50 -8.97 6.33 -18.71
C TYR A 50 -8.50 5.17 -17.84
N PHE A 51 -8.25 5.39 -16.55
CA PHE A 51 -7.74 4.34 -15.66
C PHE A 51 -8.24 4.47 -14.23
N THR A 52 -8.25 3.35 -13.54
CA THR A 52 -8.50 3.25 -12.11
C THR A 52 -7.26 2.73 -11.40
N CYS A 53 -7.02 3.18 -10.17
CA CYS A 53 -5.90 2.73 -9.35
C CYS A 53 -6.38 1.90 -8.17
N ARG A 54 -5.78 0.72 -7.99
CA ARG A 54 -5.91 -0.11 -6.80
C ARG A 54 -4.55 -0.24 -6.12
N TYR A 55 -4.44 0.26 -4.90
CA TYR A 55 -3.23 0.12 -4.11
C TYR A 55 -3.24 -1.22 -3.38
N VAL A 56 -2.14 -1.96 -3.53
CA VAL A 56 -1.88 -3.25 -2.90
C VAL A 56 -0.68 -3.09 -2.00
N LEU A 57 -0.88 -3.29 -0.70
CA LEU A 57 0.19 -3.13 0.27
C LEU A 57 1.05 -4.40 0.29
N SER A 58 2.34 -4.23 0.08
CA SER A 58 3.32 -5.30 0.14
C SER A 58 4.51 -4.86 0.97
N THR A 59 5.12 -5.79 1.69
CA THR A 59 6.39 -5.59 2.37
C THR A 59 7.42 -6.49 1.71
N GLU A 60 8.64 -6.02 1.52
CA GLU A 60 9.70 -6.86 0.99
C GLU A 60 9.89 -8.12 1.85
N LEU A 61 10.08 -9.26 1.19
CA LEU A 61 10.36 -10.55 1.86
C LEU A 61 11.58 -10.49 2.77
N SER A 62 12.55 -9.62 2.47
CA SER A 62 13.70 -9.32 3.32
C SER A 62 13.30 -8.76 4.67
N SER A 63 12.31 -7.87 4.70
CA SER A 63 11.73 -7.31 5.93
C SER A 63 11.01 -8.38 6.75
N LEU A 64 10.24 -9.27 6.10
CA LEU A 64 9.55 -10.40 6.74
C LEU A 64 10.52 -11.44 7.30
N ASN A 65 11.61 -11.76 6.61
CA ASN A 65 12.63 -12.71 7.08
C ASN A 65 13.44 -12.17 8.27
N CYS A 66 13.72 -10.87 8.32
CA CYS A 66 14.35 -10.23 9.48
C CYS A 66 13.49 -10.35 10.74
N MET A 67 12.17 -10.42 10.58
CA MET A 67 11.19 -10.56 11.68
C MET A 67 11.12 -11.97 12.23
N THR A 68 11.04 -13.00 11.37
CA THR A 68 11.00 -14.39 11.80
C THR A 68 12.26 -14.78 12.56
N ASN A 69 13.42 -14.21 12.21
CA ASN A 69 14.67 -14.44 12.91
C ASN A 69 14.75 -13.71 14.27
N ARG A 70 14.13 -12.54 14.42
CA ARG A 70 14.03 -11.84 15.71
C ARG A 70 13.04 -12.52 16.68
N MET A 71 11.95 -13.09 16.18
CA MET A 71 10.97 -13.82 17.02
C MET A 71 11.54 -15.12 17.61
N LYS A 72 12.53 -15.73 16.96
CA LYS A 72 13.19 -16.95 17.48
C LYS A 72 14.20 -16.69 18.60
N GLY A 73 14.56 -15.44 18.87
CA GLY A 73 15.60 -15.07 19.84
C GLY A 73 15.13 -14.44 21.15
N CYS A 74 13.83 -14.13 21.33
CA CYS A 74 13.32 -13.45 22.53
C CYS A 74 12.45 -14.37 23.38
N VAL A 75 13.10 -15.11 24.25
CA VAL A 75 12.46 -15.69 25.45
C VAL A 75 13.00 -14.91 26.65
N SER A 76 12.29 -13.89 27.10
CA SER A 76 12.33 -13.42 28.52
C SER A 76 11.51 -12.13 28.67
N GLY A 77 10.43 -12.19 29.29
CA GLY A 77 9.63 -11.44 30.26
C GLY A 77 9.83 -9.89 30.40
N ALA A 78 9.93 -9.12 29.36
CA ALA A 78 9.69 -7.69 29.38
C ALA A 78 8.57 -7.40 28.36
N GLU A 79 7.60 -6.55 28.70
CA GLU A 79 6.66 -5.95 27.75
C GLU A 79 7.46 -5.22 26.68
N LEU A 80 7.93 -5.98 25.71
CA LEU A 80 8.52 -5.44 24.50
C LEU A 80 7.34 -4.87 23.72
N ASP A 81 7.36 -3.56 23.56
CA ASP A 81 6.68 -2.84 22.48
C ASP A 81 7.15 -3.50 21.18
N ILE A 82 6.53 -4.64 20.84
CA ILE A 82 6.86 -5.44 19.66
C ILE A 82 6.34 -4.61 18.50
N THR A 83 7.22 -3.75 17.97
CA THR A 83 7.03 -3.04 16.73
C THR A 83 6.84 -4.09 15.63
N HIS A 84 5.57 -4.46 15.40
CA HIS A 84 5.21 -5.39 14.35
C HIS A 84 5.38 -4.63 13.04
N PRO A 85 6.31 -4.99 12.17
CA PRO A 85 6.63 -4.18 10.97
C PRO A 85 5.49 -4.13 9.96
N ALA A 86 4.50 -5.02 10.06
CA ALA A 86 3.23 -4.92 9.34
C ALA A 86 2.24 -3.94 10.00
N LEU A 87 2.57 -3.36 11.15
CA LEU A 87 1.65 -2.50 11.90
C LEU A 87 1.15 -1.29 11.08
N PRO A 88 1.99 -0.56 10.34
CA PRO A 88 1.52 0.52 9.46
C PRO A 88 0.57 0.02 8.38
N SER A 89 0.87 -1.12 7.76
CA SER A 89 0.01 -1.71 6.73
C SER A 89 -1.36 -2.14 7.28
N ILE A 90 -1.40 -2.74 8.47
CA ILE A 90 -2.65 -3.10 9.16
C ILE A 90 -3.45 -1.84 9.50
N ALA A 91 -2.80 -0.77 9.98
CA ALA A 91 -3.46 0.50 10.28
C ALA A 91 -4.05 1.14 9.01
N ILE A 92 -3.36 1.07 7.87
CA ILE A 92 -3.88 1.54 6.58
C ILE A 92 -5.12 0.72 6.18
N LYS A 93 -5.09 -0.61 6.35
CA LYS A 93 -6.24 -1.46 6.06
C LYS A 93 -7.41 -1.18 7.00
N ALA A 94 -7.18 -0.90 8.27
CA ALA A 94 -8.22 -0.44 9.18
C ALA A 94 -8.86 0.88 8.71
N ALA A 95 -8.06 1.84 8.25
CA ALA A 95 -8.58 3.07 7.68
C ALA A 95 -9.36 2.84 6.38
N GLU A 96 -9.00 1.84 5.57
CA GLU A 96 -9.74 1.47 4.35
C GLU A 96 -11.15 0.92 4.64
N LEU A 97 -11.40 0.34 5.81
CA LEU A 97 -12.74 -0.11 6.23
C LEU A 97 -13.72 1.05 6.36
N GLN A 98 -13.25 2.27 6.66
CA GLN A 98 -14.04 3.50 6.62
C GLN A 98 -14.22 4.06 5.20
N GLY A 99 -13.72 3.35 4.19
CA GLY A 99 -13.84 3.67 2.77
C GLY A 99 -12.52 3.99 2.09
N LYS A 100 -12.46 3.74 0.78
CA LYS A 100 -11.25 3.89 -0.04
C LYS A 100 -10.60 5.27 0.06
N ARG A 101 -11.40 6.34 0.15
CA ARG A 101 -10.87 7.72 0.29
C ARG A 101 -10.23 7.95 1.65
N ALA A 102 -10.82 7.39 2.70
CA ALA A 102 -10.28 7.46 4.06
C ALA A 102 -8.94 6.72 4.15
N GLY A 103 -8.88 5.48 3.67
CA GLY A 103 -7.64 4.70 3.58
C GLY A 103 -6.55 5.41 2.80
N PHE A 104 -6.88 6.00 1.65
CA PHE A 104 -5.92 6.73 0.83
C PHE A 104 -5.38 8.00 1.53
N ARG A 105 -6.23 8.77 2.22
CA ARG A 105 -5.76 9.91 3.02
C ARG A 105 -4.81 9.46 4.12
N TYR A 106 -5.17 8.36 4.80
CA TYR A 106 -4.36 7.80 5.86
C TYR A 106 -3.01 7.30 5.35
N LEU A 107 -2.98 6.52 4.26
CA LEU A 107 -1.76 6.05 3.60
C LEU A 107 -0.82 7.21 3.26
N ASN A 108 -1.32 8.27 2.61
CA ASN A 108 -0.51 9.43 2.26
C ASN A 108 0.11 10.09 3.51
N LYS A 109 -0.64 10.19 4.61
CA LYS A 109 -0.13 10.78 5.84
C LYS A 109 0.90 9.90 6.55
N VAL A 110 0.70 8.58 6.52
CA VAL A 110 1.70 7.60 7.01
C VAL A 110 3.01 7.76 6.25
N GLN A 111 2.97 7.83 4.93
CA GLN A 111 4.15 8.01 4.08
C GLN A 111 4.84 9.35 4.31
N GLU A 112 4.08 10.43 4.45
CA GLU A 112 4.63 11.75 4.77
C GLU A 112 5.41 11.72 6.09
N VAL A 113 4.81 11.15 7.15
CA VAL A 113 5.46 11.04 8.47
C VAL A 113 6.69 10.14 8.42
N ALA A 114 6.63 9.04 7.67
CA ALA A 114 7.73 8.11 7.49
C ALA A 114 8.89 8.76 6.72
N THR A 115 8.62 9.41 5.60
CA THR A 115 9.62 10.07 4.74
C THR A 115 10.33 11.20 5.48
N LEU A 116 9.58 12.01 6.24
CA LEU A 116 10.15 13.11 7.01
C LEU A 116 10.87 12.63 8.27
N LYS A 117 10.82 11.33 8.61
CA LYS A 117 11.42 10.72 9.80
C LYS A 117 11.04 11.42 11.10
N LEU A 118 9.85 12.01 11.13
CA LEU A 118 9.39 12.84 12.24
C LEU A 118 9.12 12.03 13.50
N ARG A 119 8.74 10.74 13.35
CA ARG A 119 8.33 9.87 14.45
C ARG A 119 8.55 8.39 14.11
N ASN A 120 8.54 7.55 15.15
CA ASN A 120 8.53 6.10 14.97
C ASN A 120 7.18 5.65 14.43
N ILE A 121 7.12 5.36 13.14
CA ILE A 121 5.90 4.94 12.44
C ILE A 121 5.40 3.54 12.88
N ASN A 122 6.25 2.74 13.50
CA ASN A 122 5.88 1.43 14.03
C ASN A 122 5.28 1.49 15.45
N SER A 123 4.91 2.68 15.92
CA SER A 123 4.26 2.90 17.21
C SER A 123 2.74 3.04 17.05
N HIS A 124 1.96 2.29 17.83
CA HIS A 124 0.50 2.45 17.90
C HIS A 124 0.09 3.90 18.16
N ALA A 125 0.77 4.58 19.10
CA ALA A 125 0.48 5.97 19.44
C ALA A 125 0.62 6.89 18.23
N THR A 126 1.71 6.73 17.45
CA THR A 126 1.93 7.52 16.22
C THR A 126 0.84 7.25 15.18
N LEU A 127 0.47 5.99 14.96
CA LEU A 127 -0.57 5.61 13.99
C LEU A 127 -1.96 6.14 14.39
N ILE A 128 -2.29 6.12 15.69
CA ILE A 128 -3.52 6.70 16.22
C ILE A 128 -3.54 8.22 16.04
N GLU A 129 -2.42 8.90 16.28
CA GLU A 129 -2.33 10.35 16.03
C GLU A 129 -2.51 10.69 14.55
N ILE A 130 -1.92 9.89 13.64
CA ILE A 130 -2.13 10.06 12.20
C ILE A 130 -3.61 9.92 11.85
N ALA A 131 -4.32 8.95 12.44
CA ALA A 131 -5.75 8.75 12.20
C ALA A 131 -6.58 10.00 12.59
N LYS A 132 -6.25 10.63 13.71
CA LYS A 132 -6.85 11.90 14.13
C LYS A 132 -6.56 13.03 13.15
N LEU A 133 -5.33 13.13 12.64
CA LEU A 133 -4.92 14.19 11.71
C LEU A 133 -5.61 14.13 10.34
N VAL A 134 -6.11 12.96 9.95
CA VAL A 134 -6.82 12.76 8.67
C VAL A 134 -8.32 12.62 8.84
N ASP A 135 -8.87 13.00 10.00
CA ASP A 135 -10.29 13.02 10.33
C ASP A 135 -10.98 11.65 10.09
N LEU A 136 -10.39 10.55 10.61
CA LEU A 136 -11.06 9.25 10.68
C LEU A 136 -12.03 9.23 11.87
N ASP A 137 -13.08 8.42 11.75
CA ASP A 137 -13.85 8.03 12.94
C ASP A 137 -12.95 7.23 13.87
N MET A 138 -12.62 7.82 15.01
CA MET A 138 -11.67 7.23 15.95
C MET A 138 -12.25 6.02 16.67
N THR A 139 -13.57 5.96 16.86
CA THR A 139 -14.23 4.82 17.51
C THR A 139 -14.14 3.60 16.61
N GLU A 140 -14.51 3.76 15.34
CA GLU A 140 -14.40 2.70 14.34
C GLU A 140 -12.94 2.32 14.10
N PHE A 141 -12.05 3.32 13.91
CA PHE A 141 -10.63 3.05 13.67
C PHE A 141 -9.98 2.22 14.78
N MET A 142 -10.25 2.50 16.05
CA MET A 142 -9.68 1.74 17.17
C MET A 142 -10.17 0.30 17.21
N ILE A 143 -11.43 0.05 16.84
CA ILE A 143 -11.99 -1.30 16.74
C ILE A 143 -11.34 -2.04 15.56
N ASP A 144 -11.30 -1.39 14.40
CA ASP A 144 -10.82 -1.99 13.16
C ASP A 144 -9.32 -2.25 13.19
N PHE A 145 -8.53 -1.35 13.79
CA PHE A 145 -7.08 -1.51 13.90
C PHE A 145 -6.67 -2.73 14.75
N GLY A 146 -7.49 -3.09 15.74
CA GLY A 146 -7.32 -4.33 16.52
C GLY A 146 -8.02 -5.55 15.91
N SER A 147 -8.69 -5.42 14.77
CA SER A 147 -9.54 -6.45 14.21
C SER A 147 -8.78 -7.50 13.40
N LYS A 148 -9.38 -8.72 13.33
CA LYS A 148 -8.90 -9.76 12.41
C LYS A 148 -9.18 -9.39 10.95
N GLU A 149 -10.13 -8.49 10.69
CA GLU A 149 -10.54 -8.08 9.35
C GLU A 149 -9.47 -7.22 8.67
N ALA A 150 -8.93 -6.21 9.35
CA ALA A 150 -7.81 -5.43 8.85
C ALA A 150 -6.58 -6.30 8.58
N ALA A 151 -6.27 -7.25 9.49
CA ALA A 151 -5.17 -8.18 9.30
C ALA A 151 -5.39 -9.11 8.09
N ARG A 152 -6.60 -9.64 7.90
CA ARG A 152 -6.96 -10.47 6.74
C ARG A 152 -6.92 -9.67 5.44
N SER A 153 -7.37 -8.43 5.45
CA SER A 153 -7.29 -7.54 4.30
C SER A 153 -5.84 -7.35 3.84
N PHE A 154 -4.92 -7.13 4.79
CA PHE A 154 -3.49 -7.07 4.47
C PHE A 154 -2.93 -8.41 3.96
N GLN A 155 -3.33 -9.55 4.55
CA GLN A 155 -2.94 -10.87 4.06
C GLN A 155 -3.42 -11.11 2.63
N SER A 156 -4.61 -10.61 2.27
CA SER A 156 -5.12 -10.69 0.89
C SER A 156 -4.26 -9.89 -0.09
N ASP A 157 -3.74 -8.74 0.33
CA ASP A 157 -2.80 -7.97 -0.50
C ASP A 157 -1.48 -8.73 -0.70
N LEU A 158 -0.94 -9.35 0.35
CA LEU A 158 0.27 -10.19 0.24
C LEU A 158 0.05 -11.42 -0.65
N TYR A 159 -1.14 -12.02 -0.58
CA TYR A 159 -1.52 -13.11 -1.47
C TYR A 159 -1.56 -12.63 -2.92
N LEU A 160 -2.24 -11.51 -3.19
CA LEU A 160 -2.32 -10.93 -4.53
C LEU A 160 -0.93 -10.58 -5.09
N THR A 161 -0.03 -10.06 -4.27
CA THR A 161 1.37 -9.77 -4.66
C THR A 161 2.07 -11.04 -5.18
N ARG A 162 1.84 -12.18 -4.54
CA ARG A 162 2.42 -13.48 -4.94
C ARG A 162 1.76 -14.03 -6.20
N GLU A 163 0.43 -14.00 -6.28
CA GLU A 163 -0.33 -14.47 -7.45
C GLU A 163 0.03 -13.72 -8.73
N MET A 164 0.35 -12.43 -8.59
CA MET A 164 0.76 -11.58 -9.71
C MET A 164 2.27 -11.57 -9.94
N GLU A 165 3.01 -12.45 -9.26
CA GLU A 165 4.47 -12.64 -9.39
C GLU A 165 5.26 -11.33 -9.27
N VAL A 166 4.82 -10.44 -8.38
CA VAL A 166 5.50 -9.17 -8.14
C VAL A 166 6.71 -9.41 -7.24
N GLU A 167 7.91 -9.31 -7.80
CA GLU A 167 9.17 -9.57 -7.10
C GLU A 167 9.70 -8.34 -6.36
N GLU A 168 9.47 -7.15 -6.92
CA GLU A 168 9.98 -5.89 -6.37
C GLU A 168 8.85 -4.86 -6.19
N VAL A 169 8.97 -4.02 -5.16
CA VAL A 169 8.09 -2.88 -4.93
C VAL A 169 8.94 -1.58 -4.87
N PRO A 170 8.43 -0.46 -5.35
CA PRO A 170 7.10 -0.25 -5.95
C PRO A 170 7.01 -0.76 -7.40
N SER A 171 5.89 -1.40 -7.74
CA SER A 171 5.59 -1.91 -9.08
C SER A 171 4.16 -1.57 -9.50
N ILE A 172 3.92 -1.52 -10.81
CA ILE A 172 2.59 -1.29 -11.39
C ILE A 172 2.30 -2.40 -12.40
N VAL A 173 1.18 -3.07 -12.22
CA VAL A 173 0.64 -4.06 -13.16
C VAL A 173 -0.61 -3.48 -13.80
N PHE A 174 -0.69 -3.61 -15.14
CA PHE A 174 -1.78 -3.08 -15.95
C PHE A 174 -2.72 -4.21 -16.35
N PHE A 175 -4.01 -4.02 -16.12
CA PHE A 175 -5.05 -4.85 -16.69
C PHE A 175 -5.85 -4.07 -17.71
N ASN A 176 -5.88 -4.58 -18.94
CA ASN A 176 -6.71 -4.07 -20.01
C ASN A 176 -7.61 -5.19 -20.52
N GLU A 177 -8.87 -5.17 -20.17
CA GLU A 177 -9.85 -6.17 -20.65
C GLU A 177 -10.13 -6.10 -22.16
N CYS A 178 -9.50 -5.16 -22.86
CA CYS A 178 -9.70 -4.94 -24.30
C CYS A 178 -8.62 -5.58 -25.16
N ILE A 179 -7.65 -6.27 -24.58
CA ILE A 179 -6.70 -7.08 -25.33
C ILE A 179 -7.35 -8.46 -25.44
N GLU A 180 -8.05 -8.70 -26.56
CA GLU A 180 -8.40 -10.05 -26.98
C GLU A 180 -7.10 -10.75 -27.33
N ASP A 181 -6.80 -11.88 -26.67
CA ASP A 181 -5.68 -12.74 -27.05
C ASP A 181 -5.96 -13.25 -28.45
N GLU A 182 -5.13 -12.85 -29.43
CA GLU A 182 -5.10 -13.46 -30.77
C GLU A 182 -4.34 -14.78 -30.78
#